data_c3f91f37a10a1820ec9c2773c5bbb0be
#
_entry.id   c3f91f37a10a1820ec9c2773c5bbb0be
#
_cell.length_a   1.000
_cell.length_b   1.000
_cell.length_c   1.000
_cell.angle_alpha   90.00
_cell.angle_beta   90.00
_cell.angle_gamma   90.00
#
_symmetry.space_group_name_H-M   'P 1'
#
loop_
_entity.id
_entity.type
_entity.pdbx_description
1 polymer ?
#
loop_
_entity_poly.entity_id
_entity_poly.type
_entity_poly.pdbx_seq_one_letter_code
_entity_poly.pdbx_strand_id
1 'polypeptide(L)'
;ENYLFATIWVIVEKASNTVAGDIGFKRKPDENGYVEIGYSTQPKFRVQGYMTEAIGAMVNWAFTYPDVKAVIAETREDNTPSIKALKRNGFYEFKYSKPPEPSNLESMMSDVKMLWHIRDRE
;
A
#
# COMPACT_ATOMS: atom_id res chain seq x y z
N GLU A 1 5.29 -18.38 7.51
CA GLU A 1 5.60 -17.01 7.93
C GLU A 1 5.40 -16.03 6.79
N ASN A 2 6.07 -16.31 5.67
CA ASN A 2 6.02 -15.36 4.55
C ASN A 2 4.66 -15.36 3.84
N TYR A 3 3.85 -16.38 4.06
CA TYR A 3 2.54 -16.43 3.42
C TYR A 3 1.63 -15.29 3.86
N LEU A 4 1.88 -14.70 5.04
CA LEU A 4 1.11 -13.56 5.50
C LEU A 4 1.29 -12.33 4.62
N PHE A 5 2.39 -12.26 3.89
CA PHE A 5 2.62 -11.15 2.96
C PHE A 5 1.87 -11.32 1.64
N ALA A 6 1.14 -12.43 1.48
CA ALA A 6 0.28 -12.64 0.32
C ALA A 6 -1.20 -12.63 0.71
N THR A 7 -1.51 -12.26 1.96
CA THR A 7 -2.87 -12.24 2.47
C THR A 7 -3.47 -10.85 2.32
N ILE A 8 -4.75 -10.80 1.94
CA ILE A 8 -5.50 -9.56 1.85
C ILE A 8 -6.39 -9.44 3.07
N TRP A 9 -6.34 -8.30 3.73
CA TRP A 9 -7.19 -8.00 4.89
C TRP A 9 -8.33 -7.08 4.47
N VAL A 10 -9.49 -7.29 5.08
CA VAL A 10 -10.68 -6.51 4.80
C VAL A 10 -10.81 -5.41 5.85
N ILE A 11 -11.12 -4.19 5.41
CA ILE A 11 -11.34 -3.05 6.30
C ILE A 11 -12.84 -2.96 6.50
N VAL A 12 -13.29 -3.02 7.78
CA VAL A 12 -14.71 -3.00 8.10
C VAL A 12 -15.02 -1.75 8.92
N GLU A 13 -16.06 -1.02 8.51
CA GLU A 13 -16.57 0.08 9.32
C GLU A 13 -17.41 -0.51 10.45
N LYS A 14 -17.02 -0.25 11.70
CA LYS A 14 -17.68 -0.87 12.85
C LYS A 14 -19.13 -0.45 13.01
N ALA A 15 -19.43 0.81 12.75
CA ALA A 15 -20.77 1.34 12.96
C ALA A 15 -21.80 0.65 12.08
N SER A 16 -21.48 0.37 10.82
CA SER A 16 -22.40 -0.24 9.88
C SER A 16 -22.13 -1.70 9.61
N ASN A 17 -21.00 -2.22 10.12
CA ASN A 17 -20.52 -3.57 9.84
C ASN A 17 -20.40 -3.81 8.33
N THR A 18 -19.97 -2.80 7.60
CA THR A 18 -19.85 -2.81 6.14
C THR A 18 -18.39 -2.79 5.71
N VAL A 19 -18.06 -3.50 4.65
CA VAL A 19 -16.71 -3.50 4.10
C VAL A 19 -16.41 -2.14 3.49
N ALA A 20 -15.37 -1.47 4.02
CA ALA A 20 -14.94 -0.17 3.53
C ALA A 20 -13.85 -0.28 2.48
N GLY A 21 -13.11 -1.39 2.45
CA GLY A 21 -12.05 -1.60 1.49
C GLY A 21 -11.22 -2.82 1.81
N ASP A 22 -10.10 -2.93 1.15
CA ASP A 22 -9.16 -4.00 1.44
C ASP A 22 -7.74 -3.46 1.40
N ILE A 23 -6.81 -4.22 2.00
CA ILE A 23 -5.41 -3.83 2.09
C ILE A 23 -4.57 -5.08 2.33
N GLY A 24 -3.38 -5.11 1.77
CA GLY A 24 -2.47 -6.22 1.97
C GLY A 24 -1.15 -5.98 1.29
N PHE A 25 -0.28 -6.96 1.37
CA PHE A 25 0.99 -6.91 0.66
C PHE A 25 0.91 -7.83 -0.54
N LYS A 26 1.52 -7.39 -1.65
CA LYS A 26 1.40 -8.12 -2.92
C LYS A 26 2.27 -9.36 -2.94
N ARG A 27 3.36 -9.36 -2.18
CA ARG A 27 4.29 -10.49 -2.13
C ARG A 27 5.18 -10.37 -0.90
N LYS A 28 5.93 -11.43 -0.62
CA LYS A 28 6.91 -11.42 0.47
C LYS A 28 8.03 -10.41 0.19
N PRO A 29 8.82 -10.04 1.20
CA PRO A 29 9.94 -9.11 0.98
C PRO A 29 10.87 -9.59 -0.12
N ASP A 30 11.32 -8.64 -0.95
CA ASP A 30 12.25 -8.94 -2.01
C ASP A 30 13.71 -8.95 -1.47
N GLU A 31 14.67 -9.06 -2.38
CA GLU A 31 16.09 -9.13 -1.99
C GLU A 31 16.59 -7.86 -1.30
N ASN A 32 15.90 -6.74 -1.50
CA ASN A 32 16.23 -5.48 -0.85
C ASN A 32 15.50 -5.31 0.48
N GLY A 33 14.63 -6.24 0.84
CA GLY A 33 13.81 -6.12 2.03
C GLY A 33 12.59 -5.23 1.82
N TYR A 34 12.19 -4.98 0.59
CA TYR A 34 11.02 -4.15 0.26
C TYR A 34 9.78 -5.01 0.19
N VAL A 35 8.69 -4.56 0.82
CA VAL A 35 7.37 -5.17 0.65
C VAL A 35 6.46 -4.13 0.01
N GLU A 36 5.68 -4.55 -0.97
CA GLU A 36 4.78 -3.65 -1.67
C GLU A 36 3.37 -3.79 -1.12
N ILE A 37 2.83 -2.67 -0.62
CA ILE A 37 1.46 -2.62 -0.09
C ILE A 37 0.50 -2.24 -1.22
N GLY A 38 -0.66 -2.91 -1.23
CA GLY A 38 -1.73 -2.58 -2.16
C GLY A 38 -3.02 -2.44 -1.40
N TYR A 39 -3.91 -1.58 -1.89
CA TYR A 39 -5.17 -1.32 -1.18
C TYR A 39 -6.19 -0.71 -2.11
N SER A 40 -7.46 -0.84 -1.70
CA SER A 40 -8.56 -0.16 -2.39
C SER A 40 -9.60 0.23 -1.35
N THR A 41 -10.33 1.31 -1.64
CA THR A 41 -11.39 1.81 -0.77
C THR A 41 -12.68 1.86 -1.55
N GLN A 42 -13.77 1.35 -0.97
CA GLN A 42 -15.09 1.46 -1.58
C GLN A 42 -15.44 2.95 -1.71
N PRO A 43 -16.05 3.37 -2.84
CA PRO A 43 -16.28 4.80 -3.09
C PRO A 43 -17.00 5.53 -1.95
N LYS A 44 -17.94 4.89 -1.32
CA LYS A 44 -18.73 5.47 -0.24
C LYS A 44 -17.86 5.79 1.00
N PHE A 45 -16.70 5.16 1.15
CA PHE A 45 -15.83 5.35 2.31
C PHE A 45 -14.57 6.14 2.00
N ARG A 46 -14.44 6.66 0.79
CA ARG A 46 -13.26 7.44 0.43
C ARG A 46 -13.22 8.75 1.22
N VAL A 47 -11.99 9.21 1.50
CA VAL A 47 -11.73 10.48 2.17
C VAL A 47 -12.26 10.53 3.62
N GLN A 48 -12.44 9.37 4.24
CA GLN A 48 -12.89 9.31 5.64
C GLN A 48 -11.82 8.83 6.61
N GLY A 49 -10.57 8.76 6.15
CA GLY A 49 -9.46 8.40 7.02
C GLY A 49 -9.24 6.92 7.22
N TYR A 50 -10.14 6.08 6.74
CA TYR A 50 -10.00 4.62 6.92
C TYR A 50 -8.73 4.09 6.31
N MET A 51 -8.40 4.53 5.10
CA MET A 51 -7.22 4.03 4.43
C MET A 51 -5.94 4.55 5.09
N THR A 52 -5.92 5.81 5.52
CA THR A 52 -4.77 6.34 6.24
C THR A 52 -4.47 5.53 7.49
N GLU A 53 -5.51 5.19 8.25
CA GLU A 53 -5.37 4.38 9.45
C GLU A 53 -4.91 2.96 9.13
N ALA A 54 -5.49 2.37 8.09
CA ALA A 54 -5.16 1.00 7.71
C ALA A 54 -3.72 0.89 7.22
N ILE A 55 -3.26 1.84 6.42
CA ILE A 55 -1.87 1.86 5.96
C ILE A 55 -0.93 1.92 7.16
N GLY A 56 -1.21 2.79 8.12
CA GLY A 56 -0.39 2.91 9.32
C GLY A 56 -0.28 1.61 10.09
N ALA A 57 -1.42 0.93 10.27
CA ALA A 57 -1.44 -0.35 10.97
C ALA A 57 -0.64 -1.41 10.23
N MET A 58 -0.77 -1.45 8.90
CA MET A 58 -0.06 -2.45 8.10
C MET A 58 1.44 -2.20 8.05
N VAL A 59 1.84 -0.94 8.00
CA VAL A 59 3.26 -0.58 8.04
C VAL A 59 3.86 -1.02 9.37
N ASN A 60 3.18 -0.73 10.47
CA ASN A 60 3.66 -1.14 11.79
C ASN A 60 3.78 -2.65 11.90
N TRP A 61 2.78 -3.37 11.37
CA TRP A 61 2.83 -4.83 11.36
C TRP A 61 4.01 -5.35 10.56
N ALA A 62 4.24 -4.79 9.36
CA ALA A 62 5.32 -5.23 8.49
C ALA A 62 6.68 -5.05 9.17
N PHE A 63 6.85 -3.94 9.88
CA PHE A 63 8.13 -3.66 10.53
C PHE A 63 8.36 -4.50 11.79
N THR A 64 7.42 -5.33 12.21
CA THR A 64 7.71 -6.33 13.25
C THR A 64 8.58 -7.45 12.69
N TYR A 65 8.70 -7.56 11.38
CA TYR A 65 9.54 -8.58 10.73
C TYR A 65 10.92 -7.96 10.42
N PRO A 66 12.00 -8.52 10.97
CA PRO A 66 13.34 -7.93 10.78
C PRO A 66 13.79 -7.83 9.33
N ASP A 67 13.28 -8.71 8.47
CA ASP A 67 13.66 -8.74 7.05
C ASP A 67 13.07 -7.58 6.25
N VAL A 68 12.06 -6.90 6.79
CA VAL A 68 11.43 -5.78 6.10
C VAL A 68 12.24 -4.51 6.34
N LYS A 69 12.84 -3.99 5.29
CA LYS A 69 13.64 -2.77 5.35
C LYS A 69 12.83 -1.54 5.00
N ALA A 70 11.84 -1.70 4.14
CA ALA A 70 10.99 -0.60 3.71
C ALA A 70 9.68 -1.13 3.18
N VAL A 71 8.66 -0.28 3.21
CA VAL A 71 7.36 -0.55 2.57
C VAL A 71 7.27 0.37 1.36
N ILE A 72 6.91 -0.18 0.21
CA ILE A 72 6.76 0.59 -1.02
C ILE A 72 5.32 0.52 -1.49
N ALA A 73 4.91 1.53 -2.27
CA ALA A 73 3.57 1.59 -2.83
C ALA A 73 3.63 2.29 -4.18
N GLU A 74 2.77 1.85 -5.09
CA GLU A 74 2.65 2.46 -6.41
C GLU A 74 1.30 3.15 -6.51
N THR A 75 1.27 4.37 -7.05
CA THR A 75 0.01 5.10 -7.28
C THR A 75 0.02 5.71 -8.67
N ARG A 76 -1.18 5.97 -9.20
CA ARG A 76 -1.30 6.85 -10.36
C ARG A 76 -0.98 8.26 -9.90
N GLU A 77 -0.36 9.06 -10.77
CA GLU A 77 0.01 10.44 -10.39
C GLU A 77 -1.21 11.31 -10.11
N ASP A 78 -2.39 10.92 -10.63
CA ASP A 78 -3.62 11.67 -10.41
C ASP A 78 -4.43 11.17 -9.21
N ASN A 79 -3.96 10.15 -8.51
CA ASN A 79 -4.67 9.61 -7.36
C ASN A 79 -4.29 10.37 -6.09
N THR A 80 -4.79 11.60 -5.98
CA THR A 80 -4.47 12.49 -4.87
C THR A 80 -4.82 11.91 -3.50
N PRO A 81 -5.99 11.31 -3.29
CA PRO A 81 -6.30 10.75 -1.96
C PRO A 81 -5.30 9.70 -1.52
N SER A 82 -4.88 8.82 -2.42
CA SER A 82 -3.92 7.78 -2.11
C SER A 82 -2.55 8.36 -1.76
N ILE A 83 -2.11 9.34 -2.55
CA ILE A 83 -0.83 10.01 -2.31
C ILE A 83 -0.82 10.69 -0.95
N LYS A 84 -1.92 11.35 -0.59
CA LYS A 84 -2.04 12.02 0.71
C LYS A 84 -2.02 11.01 1.86
N ALA A 85 -2.72 9.88 1.71
CA ALA A 85 -2.73 8.85 2.74
C ALA A 85 -1.33 8.28 2.98
N LEU A 86 -0.58 8.07 1.91
CA LEU A 86 0.79 7.59 2.03
C LEU A 86 1.67 8.63 2.71
N LYS A 87 1.56 9.89 2.32
CA LYS A 87 2.37 10.96 2.93
C LYS A 87 2.09 11.10 4.41
N ARG A 88 0.84 10.96 4.82
CA ARG A 88 0.47 11.02 6.24
C ARG A 88 1.10 9.89 7.04
N ASN A 89 1.47 8.81 6.37
CA ASN A 89 2.12 7.67 7.00
C ASN A 89 3.64 7.68 6.80
N GLY A 90 4.19 8.81 6.41
CA GLY A 90 5.64 8.95 6.32
C GLY A 90 6.27 8.47 5.03
N PHE A 91 5.45 8.15 4.04
CA PHE A 91 5.98 7.77 2.73
C PHE A 91 6.42 9.02 1.97
N TYR A 92 7.42 8.84 1.12
CA TYR A 92 7.83 9.89 0.19
C TYR A 92 8.07 9.27 -1.19
N GLU A 93 7.93 10.09 -2.21
CA GLU A 93 8.11 9.65 -3.60
C GLU A 93 9.59 9.36 -3.86
N PHE A 94 9.88 8.27 -4.58
CA PHE A 94 11.25 7.92 -4.93
C PHE A 94 11.29 7.36 -6.34
N LYS A 95 12.46 7.41 -6.94
CA LYS A 95 12.67 6.87 -8.28
C LYS A 95 13.14 5.42 -8.13
N TYR A 96 12.26 4.51 -8.51
CA TYR A 96 12.55 3.08 -8.37
C TYR A 96 13.27 2.60 -9.62
N SER A 97 14.56 2.27 -9.50
CA SER A 97 15.37 1.88 -10.67
C SER A 97 15.00 0.51 -11.23
N LYS A 98 14.54 -0.40 -10.38
CA LYS A 98 14.17 -1.76 -10.81
C LYS A 98 12.82 -2.14 -10.22
N PRO A 99 11.72 -1.52 -10.69
CA PRO A 99 10.41 -1.84 -10.14
C PRO A 99 10.02 -3.28 -10.48
N PRO A 100 9.18 -3.90 -9.62
CA PRO A 100 8.69 -5.23 -9.92
C PRO A 100 7.77 -5.20 -11.14
N GLU A 101 7.53 -6.38 -11.72
CA GLU A 101 6.60 -6.49 -12.83
C GLU A 101 5.24 -5.96 -12.41
N PRO A 102 4.52 -5.28 -13.33
CA PRO A 102 3.18 -4.80 -13.02
C PRO A 102 2.29 -5.95 -12.58
N SER A 103 1.56 -5.75 -11.49
CA SER A 103 0.72 -6.79 -10.91
C SER A 103 -0.74 -6.64 -11.26
N ASN A 104 -1.12 -5.59 -11.99
CA ASN A 104 -2.49 -5.39 -12.41
C ASN A 104 -2.55 -4.81 -13.82
N LEU A 105 -3.72 -4.97 -14.43
CA LEU A 105 -3.91 -4.55 -15.82
C LEU A 105 -3.86 -3.02 -15.96
N GLU A 106 -4.32 -2.30 -14.97
CA GLU A 106 -4.32 -0.85 -15.01
C GLU A 106 -2.90 -0.30 -15.12
N SER A 107 -1.98 -0.81 -14.33
CA SER A 107 -0.57 -0.39 -14.39
C SER A 107 0.05 -0.69 -15.74
N MET A 108 -0.36 -1.80 -16.36
CA MET A 108 0.22 -2.24 -17.61
C MET A 108 -0.28 -1.46 -18.81
N MET A 109 -1.52 -0.97 -18.78
CA MET A 109 -2.20 -0.42 -19.94
C MET A 109 -2.53 1.07 -19.83
N SER A 110 -2.32 1.66 -18.68
CA SER A 110 -2.65 3.06 -18.47
C SER A 110 -1.62 3.99 -19.11
N ASP A 111 -2.11 5.08 -19.72
CA ASP A 111 -1.24 6.15 -20.19
C ASP A 111 -0.86 7.10 -19.06
N VAL A 112 -1.47 6.93 -17.88
CA VAL A 112 -1.19 7.77 -16.73
C VAL A 112 0.14 7.37 -16.11
N LYS A 113 0.94 8.36 -15.79
CA LYS A 113 2.23 8.11 -15.13
C LYS A 113 2.00 7.51 -13.76
N MET A 114 2.78 6.49 -13.42
CA MET A 114 2.76 5.86 -12.12
C MET A 114 3.89 6.41 -11.27
N LEU A 115 3.63 6.56 -9.98
CA LEU A 115 4.60 7.05 -9.01
C LEU A 115 4.89 5.96 -7.99
N TRP A 116 6.15 5.87 -7.57
CA TRP A 116 6.54 4.97 -6.48
C TRP A 116 6.82 5.76 -5.22
N HIS A 117 6.41 5.20 -4.10
CA HIS A 117 6.56 5.80 -2.77
C HIS A 117 7.21 4.81 -1.84
N ILE A 118 7.96 5.29 -0.88
CA ILE A 118 8.68 4.44 0.05
C ILE A 118 8.60 4.99 1.48
N ARG A 119 8.46 4.08 2.44
CA ARG A 119 8.61 4.36 3.86
C ARG A 119 9.69 3.45 4.39
N ASP A 120 10.84 4.03 4.71
CA ASP A 120 11.97 3.29 5.24
C ASP A 120 11.77 2.92 6.70
N ARG A 121 12.43 1.85 7.14
CA ARG A 121 12.49 1.52 8.55
C ARG A 121 13.31 2.59 9.26
N GLU A 122 12.82 3.02 10.40
CA GLU A 122 13.52 4.02 11.19
C GLU A 122 14.64 3.43 12.00
#